data_030d5c77783ada77d9e9b13543f5a5b3
#
_entry.id   030d5c77783ada77d9e9b13543f5a5b3
#
_cell.length_a   1.000
_cell.length_b   1.000
_cell.length_c   1.000
_cell.angle_alpha   90.00
_cell.angle_beta   90.00
_cell.angle_gamma   90.00
#
_symmetry.space_group_name_H-M   'P 1'
#
loop_
_entity.id
_entity.type
_entity.pdbx_description
1 polymer ?
#
loop_
_entity_poly.entity_id
_entity_poly.type
_entity_poly.pdbx_seq_one_letter_code
_entity_poly.pdbx_strand_id
1 'polypeptide(L)'
;MMPTGADTQDPGAEIARLKRRLGQLASLMEVSVLIGSSLELTQVLNQVMEKAKAVMNAEVASILLWNERTNKLEFEVAVGESNLPLETLQKKIVLDLGQGIAGAVAVSQVPELIPDAWEDSRFYRDADMTTGFKTRDMLVAPLVVRDKLIGVAEVINRRGGGSFTAEDLDLFATYCRQAAVAVQNARLHAVLLERQREQQQLEFAAMVQQSFLPEHCPS
;
A
#
# COMPACT_ATOMS: atom_id res chain seq x y z
N MET A 1 51.47 -7.17 -27.72
CA MET A 1 50.42 -6.23 -28.11
C MET A 1 49.21 -7.02 -28.58
N MET A 2 48.24 -7.18 -27.74
CA MET A 2 46.84 -7.53 -28.06
C MET A 2 46.01 -7.44 -26.77
N PRO A 3 45.00 -6.63 -26.71
CA PRO A 3 44.01 -6.69 -25.65
C PRO A 3 42.81 -7.48 -26.14
N THR A 4 42.33 -8.46 -25.41
CA THR A 4 40.98 -8.95 -25.55
C THR A 4 40.54 -9.52 -24.20
N GLY A 5 40.06 -8.64 -23.34
CA GLY A 5 39.15 -9.00 -22.32
C GLY A 5 37.73 -8.89 -22.88
N ALA A 6 37.22 -9.94 -23.49
CA ALA A 6 35.81 -10.08 -23.76
C ALA A 6 35.14 -10.46 -22.43
N ASP A 7 34.38 -9.53 -21.89
CA ASP A 7 33.47 -9.70 -20.76
C ASP A 7 32.38 -10.70 -21.20
N THR A 8 32.67 -11.99 -21.05
CA THR A 8 31.65 -13.04 -21.25
C THR A 8 30.74 -13.05 -20.04
N GLN A 9 29.72 -12.17 -20.08
CA GLN A 9 28.58 -12.28 -19.15
C GLN A 9 28.00 -13.69 -19.31
N ASP A 10 27.97 -14.43 -18.21
CA ASP A 10 27.40 -15.78 -18.15
C ASP A 10 25.95 -15.75 -18.67
N PRO A 11 25.63 -16.41 -19.80
CA PRO A 11 24.29 -16.43 -20.36
C PRO A 11 23.25 -16.98 -19.38
N GLY A 12 23.66 -17.85 -18.44
CA GLY A 12 22.81 -18.40 -17.40
C GLY A 12 22.37 -17.36 -16.36
N ALA A 13 23.30 -16.50 -15.97
CA ALA A 13 23.03 -15.41 -15.03
C ALA A 13 22.09 -14.35 -15.67
N GLU A 14 22.26 -14.06 -16.94
CA GLU A 14 21.42 -13.11 -17.68
C GLU A 14 19.99 -13.67 -17.87
N ILE A 15 19.84 -14.94 -18.22
CA ILE A 15 18.54 -15.61 -18.31
C ILE A 15 17.84 -15.61 -16.95
N ALA A 16 18.54 -15.87 -15.86
CA ALA A 16 17.97 -15.82 -14.51
C ALA A 16 17.50 -14.42 -14.12
N ARG A 17 18.27 -13.40 -14.51
CA ARG A 17 17.91 -11.99 -14.30
C ARG A 17 16.71 -11.56 -15.14
N LEU A 18 16.64 -11.97 -16.41
CA LEU A 18 15.52 -11.71 -17.30
C LEU A 18 14.25 -12.42 -16.82
N LYS A 19 14.34 -13.67 -16.38
CA LYS A 19 13.21 -14.41 -15.80
C LYS A 19 12.67 -13.74 -14.53
N ARG A 20 13.56 -13.25 -13.65
CA ARG A 20 13.15 -12.45 -12.48
C ARG A 20 12.45 -11.15 -12.90
N ARG A 21 12.98 -10.40 -13.87
CA ARG A 21 12.35 -9.20 -14.41
C ARG A 21 11.00 -9.48 -15.05
N LEU A 22 10.89 -10.56 -15.82
CA LEU A 22 9.61 -10.98 -16.41
C LEU A 22 8.60 -11.37 -15.34
N GLY A 23 9.01 -12.10 -14.30
CA GLY A 23 8.14 -12.42 -13.16
C GLY A 23 7.68 -11.15 -12.41
N GLN A 24 8.57 -10.18 -12.23
CA GLN A 24 8.23 -8.89 -11.65
C GLN A 24 7.24 -8.11 -12.52
N LEU A 25 7.47 -8.03 -13.84
CA LEU A 25 6.58 -7.36 -14.78
C LEU A 25 5.22 -8.06 -14.86
N ALA A 26 5.19 -9.40 -14.87
CA ALA A 26 3.95 -10.16 -14.86
C ALA A 26 3.14 -9.91 -13.57
N SER A 27 3.81 -9.92 -12.42
CA SER A 27 3.19 -9.59 -11.13
C SER A 27 2.67 -8.16 -11.08
N LEU A 28 3.40 -7.21 -11.70
CA LEU A 28 3.00 -5.81 -11.84
C LEU A 28 1.80 -5.66 -12.78
N MET A 29 1.75 -6.40 -13.88
CA MET A 29 0.60 -6.42 -14.82
C MET A 29 -0.64 -7.04 -14.17
N GLU A 30 -0.50 -8.12 -13.41
CA GLU A 30 -1.62 -8.72 -12.68
C GLU A 30 -2.23 -7.74 -11.68
N VAL A 31 -1.40 -7.00 -10.92
CA VAL A 31 -1.89 -5.96 -10.01
C VAL A 31 -2.61 -4.85 -10.78
N SER A 32 -2.08 -4.43 -11.93
CA SER A 32 -2.72 -3.41 -12.78
C SER A 32 -4.08 -3.85 -13.35
N VAL A 33 -4.25 -5.14 -13.68
CA VAL A 33 -5.53 -5.71 -14.13
C VAL A 33 -6.53 -5.78 -12.98
N LEU A 34 -6.09 -6.13 -11.77
CA LEU A 34 -6.93 -6.17 -10.57
C LEU A 34 -7.49 -4.80 -10.20
N ILE A 35 -6.68 -3.73 -10.34
CA ILE A 35 -7.10 -2.34 -10.10
C ILE A 35 -8.29 -1.94 -10.98
N GLY A 36 -8.36 -2.44 -12.20
CA GLY A 36 -9.46 -2.15 -13.14
C GLY A 36 -10.76 -2.92 -12.87
N SER A 37 -10.71 -4.03 -12.14
CA SER A 37 -11.84 -4.95 -11.94
C SER A 37 -12.46 -4.95 -10.54
N SER A 38 -11.79 -4.38 -9.53
CA SER A 38 -12.26 -4.39 -8.14
C SER A 38 -12.72 -3.00 -7.71
N LEU A 39 -13.98 -2.90 -7.28
CA LEU A 39 -14.58 -1.68 -6.73
C LEU A 39 -14.22 -1.48 -5.24
N GLU A 40 -13.65 -2.48 -4.59
CA GLU A 40 -13.32 -2.43 -3.17
C GLU A 40 -11.82 -2.23 -2.95
N LEU A 41 -11.44 -1.02 -2.53
CA LEU A 41 -10.06 -0.65 -2.24
C LEU A 41 -9.34 -1.66 -1.36
N THR A 42 -9.98 -2.08 -0.28
CA THR A 42 -9.40 -3.03 0.69
C THR A 42 -9.04 -4.37 0.06
N GLN A 43 -9.84 -4.86 -0.90
CA GLN A 43 -9.54 -6.12 -1.62
C GLN A 43 -8.27 -5.97 -2.47
N VAL A 44 -8.15 -4.86 -3.20
CA VAL A 44 -6.96 -4.59 -4.02
C VAL A 44 -5.72 -4.50 -3.14
N LEU A 45 -5.80 -3.78 -2.03
CA LEU A 45 -4.67 -3.62 -1.11
C LEU A 45 -4.28 -4.94 -0.44
N ASN A 46 -5.26 -5.77 -0.04
CA ASN A 46 -4.99 -7.11 0.48
C ASN A 46 -4.21 -7.96 -0.54
N GLN A 47 -4.63 -7.97 -1.80
CA GLN A 47 -3.96 -8.74 -2.84
C GLN A 47 -2.53 -8.25 -3.11
N VAL A 48 -2.33 -6.92 -3.13
CA VAL A 48 -0.98 -6.34 -3.29
C VAL A 48 -0.09 -6.74 -2.12
N MET A 49 -0.60 -6.65 -0.89
CA MET A 49 0.18 -6.98 0.30
C MET A 49 0.43 -8.48 0.46
N GLU A 50 -0.51 -9.33 0.08
CA GLU A 50 -0.27 -10.78 0.03
C GLU A 50 0.85 -11.13 -0.96
N LYS A 51 0.87 -10.49 -2.13
CA LYS A 51 1.96 -10.69 -3.10
C LYS A 51 3.30 -10.13 -2.57
N ALA A 52 3.30 -8.93 -2.00
CA ALA A 52 4.50 -8.34 -1.41
C ALA A 52 5.06 -9.23 -0.29
N LYS A 53 4.22 -9.70 0.64
CA LYS A 53 4.58 -10.63 1.71
C LYS A 53 5.20 -11.91 1.17
N ALA A 54 4.58 -12.51 0.14
CA ALA A 54 5.08 -13.76 -0.45
C ALA A 54 6.43 -13.57 -1.15
N VAL A 55 6.61 -12.49 -1.92
CA VAL A 55 7.85 -12.20 -2.66
C VAL A 55 8.99 -11.82 -1.71
N MET A 56 8.69 -11.06 -0.64
CA MET A 56 9.68 -10.72 0.41
C MET A 56 9.93 -11.88 1.37
N ASN A 57 9.15 -12.96 1.27
CA ASN A 57 9.20 -14.08 2.23
C ASN A 57 9.04 -13.59 3.68
N ALA A 58 8.07 -12.70 3.92
CA ALA A 58 7.79 -12.08 5.20
C ALA A 58 6.68 -12.82 5.98
N GLU A 59 6.64 -12.66 7.30
CA GLU A 59 5.58 -13.20 8.16
C GLU A 59 4.31 -12.37 8.04
N VAL A 60 4.45 -11.04 8.03
CA VAL A 60 3.35 -10.07 8.01
C VAL A 60 3.63 -8.98 6.99
N ALA A 61 2.58 -8.45 6.40
CA ALA A 61 2.62 -7.20 5.63
C ALA A 61 1.40 -6.35 5.97
N SER A 62 1.57 -5.04 6.03
CA SER A 62 0.53 -4.09 6.40
C SER A 62 0.59 -2.80 5.59
N ILE A 63 -0.56 -2.13 5.51
CA ILE A 63 -0.69 -0.77 5.00
C ILE A 63 -1.40 0.07 6.05
N LEU A 64 -0.80 1.22 6.35
CA LEU A 64 -1.41 2.29 7.10
C LEU A 64 -1.69 3.45 6.13
N LEU A 65 -2.95 3.85 5.99
CA LEU A 65 -3.31 5.01 5.18
C LEU A 65 -3.30 6.29 6.01
N TRP A 66 -2.81 7.35 5.38
CA TRP A 66 -2.89 8.66 5.98
C TRP A 66 -4.29 9.24 5.83
N ASN A 67 -4.86 9.59 6.96
CA ASN A 67 -6.14 10.27 7.08
C ASN A 67 -5.88 11.78 7.22
N GLU A 68 -6.13 12.53 6.16
CA GLU A 68 -5.90 14.00 6.11
C GLU A 68 -6.72 14.74 7.18
N ARG A 69 -7.90 14.23 7.55
CA ARG A 69 -8.79 14.91 8.50
C ARG A 69 -8.29 14.79 9.95
N THR A 70 -7.79 13.61 10.32
CA THR A 70 -7.28 13.33 11.67
C THR A 70 -5.78 13.60 11.78
N ASN A 71 -5.08 13.73 10.64
CA ASN A 71 -3.63 13.83 10.49
C ASN A 71 -2.89 12.62 11.10
N LYS A 72 -3.48 11.43 10.97
CA LYS A 72 -2.95 10.19 11.53
C LYS A 72 -2.82 9.09 10.49
N LEU A 73 -1.94 8.14 10.77
CA LEU A 73 -1.82 6.88 10.04
C LEU A 73 -2.73 5.85 10.70
N GLU A 74 -3.63 5.28 9.92
CA GLU A 74 -4.63 4.30 10.35
C GLU A 74 -4.46 2.99 9.58
N PHE A 75 -4.52 1.85 10.25
CA PHE A 75 -4.43 0.55 9.59
C PHE A 75 -5.57 0.35 8.60
N GLU A 76 -5.25 0.07 7.34
CA GLU A 76 -6.21 -0.30 6.30
C GLU A 76 -6.19 -1.79 6.01
N VAL A 77 -4.98 -2.37 5.94
CA VAL A 77 -4.75 -3.78 5.61
C VAL A 77 -3.65 -4.33 6.50
N ALA A 78 -3.85 -5.56 6.98
CA ALA A 78 -2.82 -6.39 7.58
C ALA A 78 -3.02 -7.85 7.13
N VAL A 79 -1.98 -8.43 6.55
CA VAL A 79 -1.99 -9.80 6.01
C VAL A 79 -0.86 -10.62 6.60
N GLY A 80 -1.15 -11.86 6.99
CA GLY A 80 -0.18 -12.78 7.60
C GLY A 80 -0.60 -13.28 8.97
N GLU A 81 0.37 -13.76 9.72
CA GLU A 81 0.16 -14.38 11.04
C GLU A 81 -0.02 -13.31 12.13
N SER A 82 -1.09 -12.55 12.06
CA SER A 82 -1.47 -11.63 13.13
C SER A 82 -2.37 -12.35 14.13
N ASN A 83 -2.04 -12.23 15.42
CA ASN A 83 -2.86 -12.79 16.51
C ASN A 83 -4.15 -11.98 16.75
N LEU A 84 -4.30 -10.81 16.10
CA LEU A 84 -5.44 -9.93 16.25
C LEU A 84 -6.17 -9.71 14.92
N PRO A 85 -7.51 -9.65 14.95
CA PRO A 85 -8.30 -9.21 13.80
C PRO A 85 -7.93 -7.77 13.38
N LEU A 86 -8.01 -7.47 12.08
CA LEU A 86 -7.73 -6.13 11.54
C LEU A 86 -8.53 -5.03 12.23
N GLU A 87 -9.81 -5.28 12.52
CA GLU A 87 -10.67 -4.34 13.26
C GLU A 87 -10.11 -3.95 14.64
N THR A 88 -9.41 -4.88 15.28
CA THR A 88 -8.77 -4.63 16.57
C THR A 88 -7.51 -3.79 16.39
N LEU A 89 -6.71 -4.06 15.34
CA LEU A 89 -5.54 -3.27 15.00
C LEU A 89 -5.94 -1.83 14.67
N GLN A 90 -6.96 -1.63 13.85
CA GLN A 90 -7.49 -0.31 13.48
C GLN A 90 -7.94 0.53 14.68
N LYS A 91 -8.52 -0.11 15.70
CA LYS A 91 -8.99 0.58 16.91
C LYS A 91 -7.88 0.89 17.91
N LYS A 92 -6.83 0.06 17.96
CA LYS A 92 -5.80 0.13 19.00
C LYS A 92 -4.52 0.81 18.57
N ILE A 93 -4.22 0.79 17.26
CA ILE A 93 -2.96 1.29 16.74
C ILE A 93 -3.26 2.37 15.71
N VAL A 94 -3.12 3.61 16.14
CA VAL A 94 -3.22 4.82 15.32
C VAL A 94 -1.98 5.64 15.63
N LEU A 95 -1.22 6.00 14.60
CA LEU A 95 0.07 6.67 14.75
C LEU A 95 -0.02 8.12 14.28
N ASP A 96 0.62 9.01 15.01
CA ASP A 96 0.87 10.37 14.54
C ASP A 96 1.99 10.37 13.47
N LEU A 97 2.00 11.36 12.59
CA LEU A 97 3.14 11.57 11.70
C LEU A 97 4.40 11.81 12.53
N GLY A 98 5.47 11.09 12.22
CA GLY A 98 6.72 11.09 13.01
C GLY A 98 6.73 10.09 14.17
N GLN A 99 5.60 9.49 14.55
CA GLN A 99 5.55 8.48 15.61
C GLN A 99 5.89 7.10 15.07
N GLY A 100 6.83 6.44 15.73
CA GLY A 100 7.28 5.12 15.30
C GLY A 100 8.10 5.18 14.01
N ILE A 101 8.52 4.02 13.51
CA ILE A 101 9.25 3.91 12.24
C ILE A 101 8.33 4.29 11.07
N ALA A 102 7.09 3.78 11.07
CA ALA A 102 6.12 4.11 10.03
C ALA A 102 5.82 5.61 9.95
N GLY A 103 5.62 6.27 11.10
CA GLY A 103 5.40 7.72 11.14
C GLY A 103 6.64 8.51 10.69
N ALA A 104 7.85 8.07 11.02
CA ALA A 104 9.08 8.69 10.55
C ALA A 104 9.23 8.56 9.01
N VAL A 105 8.95 7.38 8.45
CA VAL A 105 8.95 7.14 7.00
C VAL A 105 7.85 7.93 6.29
N ALA A 106 6.70 8.13 6.93
CA ALA A 106 5.65 8.99 6.39
C ALA A 106 6.12 10.45 6.22
N VAL A 107 6.92 10.95 7.18
CA VAL A 107 7.47 12.32 7.14
C VAL A 107 8.62 12.43 6.17
N SER A 108 9.58 11.52 6.21
CA SER A 108 10.79 11.54 5.36
C SER A 108 10.47 11.21 3.90
N GLN A 109 9.43 10.41 3.67
CA GLN A 109 9.07 9.81 2.38
C GLN A 109 10.21 8.99 1.75
N VAL A 110 11.13 8.49 2.57
CA VAL A 110 12.25 7.64 2.16
C VAL A 110 12.02 6.22 2.66
N PRO A 111 12.12 5.19 1.79
CA PRO A 111 12.06 3.80 2.23
C PRO A 111 13.20 3.44 3.18
N GLU A 112 12.92 2.66 4.19
CA GLU A 112 13.91 2.24 5.20
C GLU A 112 13.93 0.72 5.38
N LEU A 113 15.16 0.18 5.55
CA LEU A 113 15.43 -1.18 5.99
C LEU A 113 15.85 -1.13 7.46
N ILE A 114 15.12 -1.83 8.30
CA ILE A 114 15.35 -1.91 9.74
C ILE A 114 15.78 -3.34 10.07
N PRO A 115 17.07 -3.60 10.30
CA PRO A 115 17.57 -4.96 10.53
C PRO A 115 17.23 -5.51 11.91
N ASP A 116 17.02 -4.63 12.90
CA ASP A 116 16.55 -4.96 14.25
C ASP A 116 15.65 -3.83 14.74
N ALA A 117 14.34 -4.11 14.81
CA ALA A 117 13.35 -3.12 15.22
C ALA A 117 13.50 -2.71 16.69
N TRP A 118 13.93 -3.64 17.56
CA TRP A 118 14.05 -3.36 19.00
C TRP A 118 15.27 -2.49 19.34
N GLU A 119 16.28 -2.47 18.48
CA GLU A 119 17.44 -1.58 18.57
C GLU A 119 17.17 -0.18 18.01
N ASP A 120 16.13 -0.01 17.18
CA ASP A 120 15.73 1.30 16.66
C ASP A 120 14.95 2.09 17.72
N SER A 121 15.48 3.25 18.10
CA SER A 121 14.88 4.11 19.12
C SER A 121 13.49 4.64 18.77
N ARG A 122 13.12 4.63 17.49
CA ARG A 122 11.80 5.05 16.99
C ARG A 122 10.76 3.92 17.09
N PHE A 123 11.19 2.68 17.34
CA PHE A 123 10.27 1.54 17.30
C PHE A 123 9.12 1.69 18.30
N TYR A 124 7.90 1.58 17.79
CA TYR A 124 6.68 1.71 18.60
C TYR A 124 6.35 0.37 19.27
N ARG A 125 6.96 0.10 20.42
CA ARG A 125 6.88 -1.16 21.17
C ARG A 125 5.47 -1.51 21.64
N ASP A 126 4.61 -0.52 21.83
CA ASP A 126 3.23 -0.74 22.25
C ASP A 126 2.41 -1.53 21.21
N ALA A 127 2.79 -1.47 19.93
CA ALA A 127 2.19 -2.30 18.90
C ALA A 127 2.45 -3.78 19.16
N ASP A 128 3.71 -4.17 19.41
CA ASP A 128 4.08 -5.55 19.74
C ASP A 128 3.44 -6.01 21.05
N MET A 129 3.43 -5.18 22.09
CA MET A 129 2.77 -5.48 23.36
C MET A 129 1.27 -5.70 23.22
N THR A 130 0.63 -4.92 22.34
CA THR A 130 -0.81 -5.00 22.10
C THR A 130 -1.19 -6.22 21.28
N THR A 131 -0.37 -6.59 20.29
CA THR A 131 -0.64 -7.68 19.36
C THR A 131 -0.12 -9.03 19.86
N GLY A 132 0.84 -9.04 20.78
CA GLY A 132 1.62 -10.22 21.16
C GLY A 132 2.54 -10.73 20.05
N PHE A 133 2.72 -9.93 18.99
CA PHE A 133 3.65 -10.18 17.89
C PHE A 133 5.04 -9.71 18.28
N LYS A 134 6.07 -10.39 17.83
CA LYS A 134 7.46 -9.98 18.07
C LYS A 134 8.09 -9.54 16.76
N THR A 135 8.17 -8.24 16.55
CA THR A 135 8.88 -7.64 15.43
C THR A 135 10.39 -7.82 15.58
N ARG A 136 11.06 -8.29 14.54
CA ARG A 136 12.51 -8.46 14.47
C ARG A 136 13.11 -7.47 13.48
N ASP A 137 12.90 -7.73 12.21
CA ASP A 137 13.37 -6.94 11.08
C ASP A 137 12.19 -6.48 10.23
N MET A 138 12.32 -5.35 9.56
CA MET A 138 11.24 -4.83 8.74
C MET A 138 11.75 -3.99 7.57
N LEU A 139 10.96 -3.95 6.52
CA LEU A 139 11.04 -2.94 5.47
C LEU A 139 9.84 -2.02 5.61
N VAL A 140 10.08 -0.74 5.54
CA VAL A 140 9.05 0.29 5.59
C VAL A 140 9.19 1.20 4.39
N ALA A 141 8.11 1.41 3.65
CA ALA A 141 8.15 2.27 2.48
C ALA A 141 6.90 3.16 2.38
N PRO A 142 7.07 4.43 1.98
CA PRO A 142 5.97 5.35 1.83
C PRO A 142 5.14 5.02 0.58
N LEU A 143 3.84 5.21 0.69
CA LEU A 143 2.91 5.23 -0.43
C LEU A 143 2.75 6.68 -0.87
N VAL A 144 3.39 7.05 -1.97
CA VAL A 144 3.42 8.44 -2.47
C VAL A 144 2.96 8.49 -3.92
N VAL A 145 2.12 9.46 -4.27
CA VAL A 145 1.72 9.77 -5.65
C VAL A 145 1.84 11.27 -5.88
N ARG A 146 2.65 11.68 -6.88
CA ARG A 146 2.88 13.09 -7.21
C ARG A 146 3.23 13.94 -5.98
N ASP A 147 4.20 13.47 -5.21
CA ASP A 147 4.71 14.10 -3.97
C ASP A 147 3.68 14.22 -2.82
N LYS A 148 2.52 13.56 -2.95
CA LYS A 148 1.53 13.48 -1.88
C LYS A 148 1.63 12.14 -1.16
N LEU A 149 1.75 12.20 0.15
CA LEU A 149 1.68 11.03 1.00
C LEU A 149 0.26 10.44 0.93
N ILE A 150 0.17 9.15 0.68
CA ILE A 150 -1.07 8.36 0.71
C ILE A 150 -1.11 7.51 1.98
N GLY A 151 0.06 7.04 2.42
CA GLY A 151 0.22 6.17 3.58
C GLY A 151 1.62 5.58 3.65
N VAL A 152 1.75 4.51 4.41
CA VAL A 152 2.99 3.74 4.59
C VAL A 152 2.65 2.26 4.50
N ALA A 153 3.52 1.47 3.90
CA ALA A 153 3.44 0.01 3.91
C ALA A 153 4.65 -0.58 4.62
N GLU A 154 4.43 -1.73 5.23
CA GLU A 154 5.43 -2.47 5.99
C GLU A 154 5.41 -3.94 5.60
N VAL A 155 6.58 -4.59 5.56
CA VAL A 155 6.73 -6.03 5.63
C VAL A 155 7.64 -6.37 6.80
N ILE A 156 7.24 -7.35 7.59
CA ILE A 156 7.81 -7.60 8.90
C ILE A 156 8.21 -9.07 9.00
N ASN A 157 9.38 -9.30 9.60
CA ASN A 157 9.96 -10.59 9.90
C ASN A 157 10.22 -11.46 8.65
N ARG A 158 11.45 -11.41 8.14
CA ARG A 158 11.87 -12.33 7.08
C ARG A 158 11.81 -13.78 7.58
N ARG A 159 11.17 -14.65 6.82
CA ARG A 159 11.10 -16.08 7.11
C ARG A 159 12.39 -16.79 6.71
N GLY A 160 12.69 -17.90 7.38
CA GLY A 160 13.82 -18.77 7.02
C GLY A 160 15.17 -18.30 7.57
N GLY A 161 15.19 -17.30 8.45
CA GLY A 161 16.40 -16.74 9.06
C GLY A 161 17.09 -15.69 8.17
N GLY A 162 17.95 -14.87 8.80
CA GLY A 162 18.55 -13.69 8.17
C GLY A 162 17.64 -12.48 8.22
N SER A 163 18.13 -11.33 7.72
CA SER A 163 17.38 -10.09 7.64
C SER A 163 17.08 -9.74 6.19
N PHE A 164 16.17 -8.79 5.97
CA PHE A 164 15.95 -8.21 4.64
C PHE A 164 17.22 -7.53 4.10
N THR A 165 17.30 -7.39 2.79
CA THR A 165 18.43 -6.79 2.09
C THR A 165 18.02 -5.47 1.43
N ALA A 166 19.01 -4.68 0.94
CA ALA A 166 18.74 -3.47 0.17
C ALA A 166 17.99 -3.78 -1.15
N GLU A 167 18.26 -4.94 -1.77
CA GLU A 167 17.53 -5.38 -2.97
C GLU A 167 16.05 -5.68 -2.65
N ASP A 168 15.78 -6.26 -1.47
CA ASP A 168 14.41 -6.47 -1.00
C ASP A 168 13.71 -5.13 -0.78
N LEU A 169 14.40 -4.11 -0.23
CA LEU A 169 13.86 -2.77 -0.04
C LEU A 169 13.48 -2.11 -1.36
N ASP A 170 14.34 -2.14 -2.37
CA ASP A 170 14.07 -1.57 -3.69
C ASP A 170 12.87 -2.23 -4.36
N LEU A 171 12.79 -3.55 -4.24
CA LEU A 171 11.67 -4.32 -4.76
C LEU A 171 10.38 -3.99 -4.00
N PHE A 172 10.42 -3.95 -2.67
CA PHE A 172 9.27 -3.57 -1.84
C PHE A 172 8.77 -2.15 -2.14
N ALA A 173 9.68 -1.18 -2.26
CA ALA A 173 9.33 0.19 -2.65
C ALA A 173 8.61 0.24 -4.02
N THR A 174 8.92 -0.69 -4.92
CA THR A 174 8.21 -0.81 -6.20
C THR A 174 6.77 -1.28 -6.03
N TYR A 175 6.50 -2.25 -5.15
CA TYR A 175 5.13 -2.64 -4.79
C TYR A 175 4.37 -1.49 -4.12
N CYS A 176 5.02 -0.74 -3.25
CA CYS A 176 4.43 0.40 -2.56
C CYS A 176 4.00 1.51 -3.54
N ARG A 177 4.80 1.82 -4.55
CA ARG A 177 4.41 2.78 -5.61
C ARG A 177 3.13 2.36 -6.33
N GLN A 178 2.96 1.06 -6.58
CA GLN A 178 1.75 0.55 -7.24
C GLN A 178 0.55 0.56 -6.31
N ALA A 179 0.72 0.16 -5.05
CA ALA A 179 -0.33 0.27 -4.05
C ALA A 179 -0.81 1.72 -3.92
N ALA A 180 0.11 2.70 -3.91
CA ALA A 180 -0.22 4.11 -3.85
C ALA A 180 -1.11 4.56 -5.01
N VAL A 181 -0.77 4.15 -6.25
CA VAL A 181 -1.59 4.45 -7.44
C VAL A 181 -2.97 3.78 -7.34
N ALA A 182 -3.04 2.54 -6.84
CA ALA A 182 -4.30 1.83 -6.63
C ALA A 182 -5.22 2.59 -5.66
N VAL A 183 -4.69 3.02 -4.52
CA VAL A 183 -5.43 3.81 -3.53
C VAL A 183 -5.95 5.10 -4.15
N GLN A 184 -5.09 5.81 -4.87
CA GLN A 184 -5.48 7.07 -5.49
C GLN A 184 -6.59 6.88 -6.53
N ASN A 185 -6.47 5.86 -7.38
CA ASN A 185 -7.49 5.55 -8.40
C ASN A 185 -8.82 5.20 -7.74
N ALA A 186 -8.81 4.37 -6.69
CA ALA A 186 -10.03 4.02 -5.95
C ALA A 186 -10.69 5.25 -5.30
N ARG A 187 -9.89 6.15 -4.69
CA ARG A 187 -10.41 7.41 -4.12
C ARG A 187 -11.03 8.31 -5.19
N LEU A 188 -10.37 8.46 -6.34
CA LEU A 188 -10.90 9.25 -7.46
C LEU A 188 -12.20 8.65 -8.01
N HIS A 189 -12.26 7.33 -8.14
CA HIS A 189 -13.47 6.65 -8.60
C HIS A 189 -14.63 6.82 -7.63
N ALA A 190 -14.38 6.71 -6.32
CA ALA A 190 -15.39 6.95 -5.29
C ALA A 190 -15.98 8.37 -5.37
N VAL A 191 -15.12 9.39 -5.54
CA VAL A 191 -15.55 10.79 -5.71
C VAL A 191 -16.39 10.98 -6.97
N LEU A 192 -16.01 10.35 -8.09
CA LEU A 192 -16.77 10.42 -9.34
C LEU A 192 -18.16 9.79 -9.21
N LEU A 193 -18.25 8.62 -8.56
CA LEU A 193 -19.53 7.95 -8.30
C LEU A 193 -20.44 8.78 -7.40
N GLU A 194 -19.89 9.40 -6.37
CA GLU A 194 -20.64 10.29 -5.48
C GLU A 194 -21.22 11.48 -6.24
N ARG A 195 -20.41 12.16 -7.05
CA ARG A 195 -20.88 13.27 -7.91
C ARG A 195 -21.96 12.84 -8.90
N GLN A 196 -21.82 11.67 -9.50
CA GLN A 196 -22.86 11.15 -10.40
C GLN A 196 -24.18 10.89 -9.67
N ARG A 197 -24.12 10.34 -8.46
CA ARG A 197 -25.31 10.13 -7.62
C ARG A 197 -25.98 11.45 -7.24
N GLU A 198 -25.20 12.44 -6.82
CA GLU A 198 -25.73 13.78 -6.49
C GLU A 198 -26.40 14.42 -7.72
N GLN A 199 -25.77 14.33 -8.88
CA GLN A 199 -26.35 14.86 -10.12
C GLN A 199 -27.66 14.17 -10.50
N GLN A 200 -27.73 12.84 -10.43
CA GLN A 200 -28.95 12.10 -10.66
C GLN A 200 -30.06 12.46 -9.68
N GLN A 201 -29.73 12.69 -8.41
CA GLN A 201 -30.70 13.13 -7.41
C GLN A 201 -31.25 14.50 -7.73
N LEU A 202 -30.41 15.45 -8.17
CA LEU A 202 -30.83 16.80 -8.60
C LEU A 202 -31.73 16.74 -9.84
N GLU A 203 -31.38 15.93 -10.83
CA GLU A 203 -32.19 15.74 -12.04
C GLU A 203 -33.56 15.12 -11.70
N PHE A 204 -33.57 14.12 -10.84
CA PHE A 204 -34.82 13.53 -10.36
C PHE A 204 -35.67 14.52 -9.59
N ALA A 205 -35.09 15.31 -8.68
CA ALA A 205 -35.80 16.34 -7.94
C ALA A 205 -36.38 17.42 -8.86
N ALA A 206 -35.64 17.84 -9.88
CA ALA A 206 -36.10 18.81 -10.88
C ALA A 206 -37.30 18.25 -11.69
N MET A 207 -37.22 16.99 -12.11
CA MET A 207 -38.29 16.30 -12.83
C MET A 207 -39.59 16.20 -11.98
N VAL A 208 -39.43 15.86 -10.70
CA VAL A 208 -40.56 15.81 -9.76
C VAL A 208 -41.18 17.19 -9.56
N GLN A 209 -40.36 18.24 -9.38
CA GLN A 209 -40.88 19.61 -9.25
C GLN A 209 -41.64 20.08 -10.51
N GLN A 210 -41.14 19.76 -11.70
CA GLN A 210 -41.82 20.08 -12.96
C GLN A 210 -43.16 19.37 -13.08
N SER A 211 -43.30 18.14 -12.59
CA SER A 211 -44.54 17.38 -12.63
C SER A 211 -45.64 17.96 -11.73
N PHE A 212 -45.29 18.78 -10.74
CA PHE A 212 -46.23 19.45 -9.84
C PHE A 212 -46.59 20.88 -10.27
N LEU A 213 -45.88 21.43 -11.26
CA LEU A 213 -46.26 22.76 -11.78
C LEU A 213 -47.46 22.62 -12.74
N PRO A 214 -48.54 23.41 -12.54
CA PRO A 214 -49.68 23.38 -13.43
C PRO A 214 -49.26 23.86 -14.84
N GLU A 215 -49.58 23.08 -15.86
CA GLU A 215 -49.29 23.39 -17.28
C GLU A 215 -49.99 24.64 -17.78
N HIS A 216 -50.96 25.18 -17.06
CA HIS A 216 -51.72 26.37 -17.45
C HIS A 216 -51.95 27.27 -16.22
N CYS A 217 -51.55 28.54 -16.33
CA CYS A 217 -52.02 29.59 -15.43
C CYS A 217 -53.53 29.80 -15.72
N PRO A 218 -54.42 29.74 -14.73
CA PRO A 218 -55.79 30.16 -14.92
C PRO A 218 -55.83 31.67 -15.21
N SER A 219 -56.41 32.02 -16.36
CA SER A 219 -56.68 33.40 -16.79
C SER A 219 -57.76 34.03 -15.96
#